data_e02cd9bb734f50293176cb12d38a0284
#
_entry.id   e02cd9bb734f50293176cb12d38a0284
#
_cell.length_a   1.000
_cell.length_b   1.000
_cell.length_c   1.000
_cell.angle_alpha   90.00
_cell.angle_beta   90.00
_cell.angle_gamma   90.00
#
_symmetry.space_group_name_H-M   'P 1'
#
loop_
_entity.id
_entity.type
_entity.pdbx_description
1 polymer ?
#
loop_
_entity_poly.entity_id
_entity_poly.type
_entity_poly.pdbx_seq_one_letter_code
_entity_poly.pdbx_strand_id
1 'polypeptide(L)'
;MKGIVLAGGSGNRLYPITKGVSKQLLPIYDKPMVYYPLSVLMQAGIREVLIITTPQDRASFERLLGDGSEFGMQLAYAEQPTPDGLAQAFLIGEEFIAGDAVCLVLGDNIFHGAGLDTLLADAVQRAEQQQEATIFGYRVDCPERYGVAEFDAEGRCVSIEEKPQTPKSNYAVVGLYFYPNKVVEIAKGVKPSARGELEITTVNQAFLEREQLRVQTLPQGFAWLDTGTHDSLAEASIFVEVLETRQGVKIACLEAMAYRRGWITEEQLQTVAEPMRNNPYGQYLLKVKNECGKPETKSRHESNTNAPRRGCAD
;
A
#
# COMPACT_ATOMS: atom_id res chain seq x y z
N MET A 1 -8.00 -6.69 -11.55
CA MET A 1 -7.95 -5.42 -10.76
C MET A 1 -6.76 -4.58 -11.17
N LYS A 2 -6.91 -3.28 -11.22
CA LYS A 2 -5.84 -2.30 -11.49
C LYS A 2 -5.49 -1.49 -10.25
N GLY A 3 -4.29 -0.92 -10.20
CA GLY A 3 -3.84 -0.09 -9.10
C GLY A 3 -3.73 1.37 -9.49
N ILE A 4 -4.00 2.27 -8.54
CA ILE A 4 -3.68 3.70 -8.64
C ILE A 4 -2.85 4.09 -7.43
N VAL A 5 -1.68 4.68 -7.67
CA VAL A 5 -0.91 5.38 -6.65
C VAL A 5 -1.16 6.87 -6.83
N LEU A 6 -1.81 7.51 -5.86
CA LEU A 6 -2.00 8.96 -5.89
C LEU A 6 -0.80 9.64 -5.23
N ALA A 7 0.07 10.17 -6.06
CA ALA A 7 1.32 10.82 -5.68
C ALA A 7 1.33 12.32 -6.04
N GLY A 8 0.14 12.93 -6.09
CA GLY A 8 -0.06 14.35 -6.27
C GLY A 8 0.02 15.15 -4.97
N GLY A 9 -0.27 16.44 -5.07
CA GLY A 9 -0.33 17.35 -3.93
C GLY A 9 0.93 18.21 -3.77
N SER A 10 0.75 19.39 -3.17
CA SER A 10 1.79 20.43 -3.07
C SER A 10 2.88 20.14 -2.04
N GLY A 11 2.68 19.18 -1.14
CA GLY A 11 3.65 18.86 -0.07
C GLY A 11 3.97 20.01 0.90
N ASN A 12 3.16 21.07 0.94
CA ASN A 12 3.46 22.33 1.66
C ASN A 12 3.74 22.14 3.16
N ARG A 13 3.16 21.12 3.78
CA ARG A 13 3.40 20.79 5.20
C ARG A 13 4.85 20.38 5.50
N LEU A 14 5.59 19.97 4.46
CA LEU A 14 6.99 19.55 4.56
C LEU A 14 7.97 20.59 4.00
N TYR A 15 7.52 21.82 3.73
CA TYR A 15 8.45 22.89 3.33
C TYR A 15 9.49 23.13 4.43
N PRO A 16 10.77 23.42 4.06
CA PRO A 16 11.27 23.64 2.68
C PRO A 16 11.68 22.37 1.91
N ILE A 17 11.62 21.18 2.51
CA ILE A 17 12.15 19.93 1.91
C ILE A 17 11.50 19.66 0.55
N THR A 18 10.19 19.89 0.43
CA THR A 18 9.39 19.61 -0.77
C THR A 18 9.30 20.77 -1.77
N LYS A 19 10.14 21.80 -1.63
CA LYS A 19 10.17 22.90 -2.62
C LYS A 19 10.73 22.48 -3.99
N GLY A 20 11.61 21.50 -4.01
CA GLY A 20 12.32 21.08 -5.21
C GLY A 20 12.13 19.59 -5.56
N VAL A 21 11.31 18.88 -4.81
CA VAL A 21 11.07 17.46 -5.00
C VAL A 21 9.69 17.07 -4.49
N SER A 22 9.01 16.18 -5.21
CA SER A 22 7.75 15.58 -4.72
C SER A 22 7.96 14.90 -3.38
N LYS A 23 6.98 15.03 -2.47
CA LYS A 23 6.96 14.35 -1.18
C LYS A 23 7.23 12.85 -1.32
N GLN A 24 6.58 12.20 -2.26
CA GLN A 24 6.64 10.75 -2.46
C GLN A 24 7.98 10.25 -3.05
N LEU A 25 8.85 11.18 -3.46
CA LEU A 25 10.23 10.89 -3.88
C LEU A 25 11.25 11.09 -2.74
N LEU A 26 10.83 11.63 -1.59
CA LEU A 26 11.68 11.72 -0.40
C LEU A 26 12.07 10.31 0.08
N PRO A 27 13.29 10.15 0.61
CA PRO A 27 13.71 8.87 1.16
C PRO A 27 12.98 8.55 2.47
N ILE A 28 12.55 7.30 2.60
CA ILE A 28 12.21 6.68 3.88
C ILE A 28 13.27 5.63 4.12
N TYR A 29 14.22 5.93 4.96
CA TYR A 29 15.44 5.18 5.24
C TYR A 29 16.30 4.98 3.98
N ASP A 30 16.20 3.85 3.29
CA ASP A 30 17.10 3.47 2.20
C ASP A 30 16.46 3.47 0.79
N LYS A 31 15.19 3.89 0.68
CA LYS A 31 14.48 3.91 -0.61
C LYS A 31 13.44 5.04 -0.69
N PRO A 32 13.00 5.43 -1.91
CA PRO A 32 11.97 6.45 -2.07
C PRO A 32 10.63 6.03 -1.45
N MET A 33 9.91 6.99 -0.89
CA MET A 33 8.61 6.77 -0.22
C MET A 33 7.61 6.02 -1.11
N VAL A 34 7.55 6.31 -2.40
CA VAL A 34 6.62 5.68 -3.35
C VAL A 34 6.79 4.16 -3.48
N TYR A 35 7.93 3.60 -3.07
CA TYR A 35 8.14 2.14 -3.04
C TYR A 35 7.20 1.44 -2.07
N TYR A 36 6.83 2.08 -0.97
CA TYR A 36 5.95 1.49 0.04
C TYR A 36 4.53 1.27 -0.47
N PRO A 37 3.79 2.26 -1.02
CA PRO A 37 2.48 2.00 -1.61
C PRO A 37 2.55 1.06 -2.81
N LEU A 38 3.60 1.12 -3.65
CA LEU A 38 3.80 0.14 -4.73
C LEU A 38 3.95 -1.28 -4.18
N SER A 39 4.66 -1.47 -3.06
CA SER A 39 4.79 -2.77 -2.41
C SER A 39 3.45 -3.35 -1.93
N VAL A 40 2.52 -2.49 -1.48
CA VAL A 40 1.16 -2.89 -1.10
C VAL A 40 0.39 -3.42 -2.31
N LEU A 41 0.45 -2.72 -3.45
CA LEU A 41 -0.17 -3.17 -4.69
C LEU A 41 0.43 -4.50 -5.16
N MET A 42 1.76 -4.66 -5.07
CA MET A 42 2.43 -5.93 -5.36
C MET A 42 1.96 -7.05 -4.42
N GLN A 43 1.81 -6.78 -3.12
CA GLN A 43 1.28 -7.75 -2.16
C GLN A 43 -0.15 -8.16 -2.50
N ALA A 44 -0.98 -7.25 -2.98
CA ALA A 44 -2.32 -7.52 -3.49
C ALA A 44 -2.33 -8.27 -4.84
N GLY A 45 -1.17 -8.54 -5.45
CA GLY A 45 -1.08 -9.20 -6.76
C GLY A 45 -1.35 -8.28 -7.96
N ILE A 46 -1.42 -6.98 -7.75
CA ILE A 46 -1.74 -5.99 -8.78
C ILE A 46 -0.46 -5.61 -9.54
N ARG A 47 -0.47 -5.74 -10.87
CA ARG A 47 0.68 -5.48 -11.73
C ARG A 47 0.50 -4.28 -12.66
N GLU A 48 -0.73 -3.95 -13.03
CA GLU A 48 -1.05 -2.77 -13.84
C GLU A 48 -1.35 -1.60 -12.92
N VAL A 49 -0.52 -0.56 -12.93
CA VAL A 49 -0.60 0.55 -11.98
C VAL A 49 -0.48 1.89 -12.69
N LEU A 50 -1.40 2.80 -12.37
CA LEU A 50 -1.36 4.20 -12.76
C LEU A 50 -0.76 5.03 -11.63
N ILE A 51 0.32 5.74 -11.92
CA ILE A 51 0.91 6.73 -11.01
C ILE A 51 0.33 8.10 -11.38
N ILE A 52 -0.44 8.69 -10.48
CA ILE A 52 -1.00 10.05 -10.66
C ILE A 52 -0.12 11.03 -9.91
N THR A 53 0.52 11.94 -10.64
CA THR A 53 1.46 12.92 -10.10
C THR A 53 1.03 14.35 -10.40
N THR A 54 1.77 15.33 -9.88
CA THR A 54 1.70 16.70 -10.41
C THR A 54 2.39 16.77 -11.77
N PRO A 55 2.01 17.71 -12.66
CA PRO A 55 2.71 17.90 -13.94
C PRO A 55 4.22 18.16 -13.79
N GLN A 56 4.62 18.86 -12.71
CA GLN A 56 6.01 19.22 -12.45
C GLN A 56 6.87 18.01 -12.05
N ASP A 57 6.28 17.04 -11.36
CA ASP A 57 7.01 15.90 -10.79
C ASP A 57 7.03 14.67 -11.70
N ARG A 58 6.15 14.60 -12.70
CA ARG A 58 5.96 13.44 -13.59
C ARG A 58 7.28 12.88 -14.13
N ALA A 59 8.11 13.73 -14.73
CA ALA A 59 9.39 13.30 -15.28
C ALA A 59 10.33 12.66 -14.24
N SER A 60 10.23 13.05 -12.98
CA SER A 60 11.02 12.47 -11.89
C SER A 60 10.54 11.08 -11.50
N PHE A 61 9.21 10.85 -11.50
CA PHE A 61 8.66 9.51 -11.29
C PHE A 61 8.97 8.58 -12.46
N GLU A 62 8.80 9.04 -13.71
CA GLU A 62 9.15 8.26 -14.90
C GLU A 62 10.63 7.88 -14.92
N ARG A 63 11.53 8.78 -14.50
CA ARG A 63 12.97 8.48 -14.39
C ARG A 63 13.27 7.47 -13.29
N LEU A 64 12.55 7.51 -12.16
CA LEU A 64 12.77 6.60 -11.02
C LEU A 64 12.23 5.21 -11.28
N LEU A 65 11.02 5.10 -11.81
CA LEU A 65 10.25 3.86 -11.86
C LEU A 65 10.19 3.23 -13.26
N GLY A 66 10.57 3.99 -14.31
CA GLY A 66 10.49 3.55 -15.71
C GLY A 66 9.08 3.14 -16.12
N ASP A 67 8.99 2.08 -16.88
CA ASP A 67 7.73 1.42 -17.26
C ASP A 67 7.29 0.33 -16.28
N GLY A 68 8.04 0.13 -15.20
CA GLY A 68 7.79 -0.88 -14.16
C GLY A 68 8.34 -2.28 -14.48
N SER A 69 8.97 -2.47 -15.63
CA SER A 69 9.49 -3.78 -16.05
C SER A 69 10.55 -4.33 -15.08
N GLU A 70 11.36 -3.48 -14.45
CA GLU A 70 12.34 -3.86 -13.41
C GLU A 70 11.69 -4.51 -12.19
N PHE A 71 10.41 -4.23 -11.95
CA PHE A 71 9.62 -4.79 -10.85
C PHE A 71 8.61 -5.83 -11.33
N GLY A 72 8.64 -6.20 -12.62
CA GLY A 72 7.65 -7.09 -13.22
C GLY A 72 6.23 -6.51 -13.22
N MET A 73 6.10 -5.19 -13.20
CA MET A 73 4.87 -4.42 -13.26
C MET A 73 4.75 -3.71 -14.61
N GLN A 74 3.57 -3.12 -14.86
CA GLN A 74 3.30 -2.22 -15.97
C GLN A 74 2.83 -0.89 -15.39
N LEU A 75 3.67 0.14 -15.50
CA LEU A 75 3.38 1.45 -14.96
C LEU A 75 2.94 2.41 -16.05
N ALA A 76 1.81 3.07 -15.83
CA ALA A 76 1.34 4.21 -16.60
C ALA A 76 1.38 5.47 -15.73
N TYR A 77 1.39 6.63 -16.38
CA TYR A 77 1.50 7.92 -15.68
C TYR A 77 0.41 8.87 -16.13
N ALA A 78 -0.23 9.55 -15.17
CA ALA A 78 -1.18 10.60 -15.43
C ALA A 78 -0.90 11.81 -14.52
N GLU A 79 -1.46 12.95 -14.90
CA GLU A 79 -1.26 14.21 -14.18
C GLU A 79 -2.54 14.64 -13.48
N GLN A 80 -2.38 15.09 -12.24
CA GLN A 80 -3.38 15.82 -11.48
C GLN A 80 -2.92 17.30 -11.40
N PRO A 81 -3.44 18.18 -12.26
CA PRO A 81 -2.96 19.57 -12.32
C PRO A 81 -3.26 20.37 -11.05
N THR A 82 -4.39 20.09 -10.41
CA THR A 82 -4.86 20.71 -9.16
C THR A 82 -5.26 19.63 -8.16
N PRO A 83 -4.96 19.79 -6.86
CA PRO A 83 -5.29 18.79 -5.84
C PRO A 83 -6.78 18.89 -5.42
N ASP A 84 -7.68 18.62 -6.36
CA ASP A 84 -9.13 18.80 -6.18
C ASP A 84 -9.78 17.66 -5.36
N GLY A 85 -9.00 16.86 -4.67
CA GLY A 85 -9.46 15.78 -3.80
C GLY A 85 -9.11 14.37 -4.29
N LEU A 86 -9.25 13.38 -3.40
CA LEU A 86 -8.83 12.00 -3.68
C LEU A 86 -9.72 11.30 -4.71
N ALA A 87 -11.03 11.61 -4.73
CA ALA A 87 -11.97 10.99 -5.67
C ALA A 87 -11.68 11.38 -7.13
N GLN A 88 -10.96 12.48 -7.38
CA GLN A 88 -10.53 12.88 -8.72
C GLN A 88 -9.64 11.80 -9.38
N ALA A 89 -8.93 10.98 -8.60
CA ALA A 89 -8.10 9.91 -9.11
C ALA A 89 -8.87 8.93 -10.01
N PHE A 90 -10.15 8.67 -9.70
CA PHE A 90 -10.99 7.78 -10.52
C PHE A 90 -11.44 8.42 -11.83
N LEU A 91 -11.57 9.75 -11.86
CA LEU A 91 -11.92 10.51 -13.07
C LEU A 91 -10.71 10.58 -14.02
N ILE A 92 -9.53 10.88 -13.47
CA ILE A 92 -8.26 10.90 -14.22
C ILE A 92 -7.93 9.49 -14.74
N GLY A 93 -8.16 8.47 -13.92
CA GLY A 93 -7.84 7.08 -14.23
C GLY A 93 -8.94 6.33 -14.98
N GLU A 94 -10.05 6.95 -15.43
CA GLU A 94 -11.20 6.25 -16.02
C GLU A 94 -10.81 5.36 -17.19
N GLU A 95 -10.07 5.89 -18.16
CA GLU A 95 -9.61 5.12 -19.32
C GLU A 95 -8.66 3.98 -18.92
N PHE A 96 -7.78 4.22 -17.96
CA PHE A 96 -6.88 3.19 -17.43
C PHE A 96 -7.64 2.09 -16.70
N ILE A 97 -8.62 2.43 -15.86
CA ILE A 97 -9.45 1.47 -15.13
C ILE A 97 -10.23 0.57 -16.11
N ALA A 98 -10.80 1.13 -17.18
CA ALA A 98 -11.38 0.43 -18.34
C ALA A 98 -12.34 -0.73 -17.96
N GLY A 99 -13.19 -0.55 -16.95
CA GLY A 99 -14.17 -1.57 -16.51
C GLY A 99 -13.69 -2.50 -15.40
N ASP A 100 -12.40 -2.49 -15.05
CA ASP A 100 -11.85 -3.30 -13.97
C ASP A 100 -12.20 -2.75 -12.57
N ALA A 101 -12.13 -3.62 -11.55
CA ALA A 101 -12.03 -3.18 -10.17
C ALA A 101 -10.70 -2.45 -9.95
N VAL A 102 -10.64 -1.55 -8.97
CA VAL A 102 -9.47 -0.69 -8.74
C VAL A 102 -9.09 -0.60 -7.26
N CYS A 103 -7.79 -0.68 -7.00
CA CYS A 103 -7.20 -0.34 -5.71
C CYS A 103 -6.57 1.05 -5.81
N LEU A 104 -7.00 1.98 -4.94
CA LEU A 104 -6.35 3.27 -4.75
C LEU A 104 -5.52 3.24 -3.48
N VAL A 105 -4.25 3.61 -3.58
CA VAL A 105 -3.37 3.80 -2.43
C VAL A 105 -2.74 5.19 -2.47
N LEU A 106 -2.67 5.83 -1.31
CA LEU A 106 -2.02 7.13 -1.19
C LEU A 106 -0.50 6.96 -1.20
N GLY A 107 0.18 7.77 -2.00
CA GLY A 107 1.62 7.67 -2.28
C GLY A 107 2.53 7.96 -1.07
N ASP A 108 1.96 8.42 0.03
CA ASP A 108 2.64 8.79 1.27
C ASP A 108 2.26 7.91 2.47
N ASN A 109 1.55 6.81 2.24
CA ASN A 109 1.14 5.88 3.29
C ASN A 109 2.03 4.63 3.29
N ILE A 110 2.45 4.22 4.47
CA ILE A 110 3.24 3.02 4.72
C ILE A 110 2.40 2.05 5.54
N PHE A 111 2.31 0.81 5.08
CA PHE A 111 1.60 -0.27 5.78
C PHE A 111 2.58 -1.41 6.07
N HIS A 112 2.60 -1.85 7.32
CA HIS A 112 3.41 -3.01 7.71
C HIS A 112 2.74 -3.80 8.83
N GLY A 113 2.64 -5.10 8.65
CA GLY A 113 2.09 -5.99 9.68
C GLY A 113 1.89 -7.40 9.16
N ALA A 114 1.89 -8.36 10.09
CA ALA A 114 1.66 -9.76 9.74
C ALA A 114 0.23 -9.96 9.22
N GLY A 115 0.07 -10.73 8.14
CA GLY A 115 -1.23 -11.03 7.54
C GLY A 115 -1.79 -9.92 6.63
N LEU A 116 -1.00 -8.90 6.29
CA LEU A 116 -1.42 -7.87 5.34
C LEU A 116 -1.81 -8.48 4.00
N ASP A 117 -1.05 -9.44 3.49
CA ASP A 117 -1.32 -10.16 2.24
C ASP A 117 -2.71 -10.84 2.23
N THR A 118 -3.10 -11.44 3.36
CA THR A 118 -4.42 -12.06 3.52
C THR A 118 -5.54 -11.01 3.48
N LEU A 119 -5.38 -9.89 4.18
CA LEU A 119 -6.34 -8.80 4.18
C LEU A 119 -6.50 -8.17 2.78
N LEU A 120 -5.39 -8.02 2.07
CA LEU A 120 -5.40 -7.49 0.70
C LEU A 120 -6.08 -8.47 -0.27
N ALA A 121 -5.81 -9.77 -0.16
CA ALA A 121 -6.45 -10.79 -1.01
C ALA A 121 -7.97 -10.83 -0.80
N ASP A 122 -8.45 -10.73 0.45
CA ASP A 122 -9.89 -10.64 0.74
C ASP A 122 -10.51 -9.37 0.11
N ALA A 123 -9.84 -8.23 0.22
CA ALA A 123 -10.31 -6.99 -0.37
C ALA A 123 -10.39 -7.04 -1.91
N VAL A 124 -9.40 -7.66 -2.56
CA VAL A 124 -9.41 -7.92 -4.01
C VAL A 124 -10.60 -8.79 -4.39
N GLN A 125 -10.79 -9.91 -3.68
CA GLN A 125 -11.90 -10.83 -3.95
C GLN A 125 -13.25 -10.14 -3.80
N ARG A 126 -13.46 -9.33 -2.75
CA ARG A 126 -14.71 -8.58 -2.54
C ARG A 126 -14.99 -7.62 -3.68
N ALA A 127 -14.01 -6.83 -4.08
CA ALA A 127 -14.19 -5.85 -5.14
C ALA A 127 -14.47 -6.49 -6.50
N GLU A 128 -13.76 -7.59 -6.85
CA GLU A 128 -13.91 -8.24 -8.15
C GLU A 128 -15.12 -9.15 -8.25
N GLN A 129 -15.38 -9.94 -7.20
CA GLN A 129 -16.38 -11.02 -7.26
C GLN A 129 -17.68 -10.67 -6.55
N GLN A 130 -17.64 -9.88 -5.47
CA GLN A 130 -18.81 -9.55 -4.66
C GLN A 130 -19.38 -8.18 -4.96
N GLN A 131 -18.67 -7.35 -5.74
CA GLN A 131 -19.02 -5.96 -6.04
C GLN A 131 -19.15 -5.10 -4.77
N GLU A 132 -18.33 -5.41 -3.76
CA GLU A 132 -18.24 -4.68 -2.49
C GLU A 132 -16.94 -3.87 -2.43
N ALA A 133 -17.02 -2.63 -1.96
CA ALA A 133 -15.87 -1.84 -1.62
C ALA A 133 -15.27 -2.28 -0.27
N THR A 134 -13.95 -2.25 -0.16
CA THR A 134 -13.25 -2.44 1.11
C THR A 134 -12.35 -1.25 1.39
N ILE A 135 -12.49 -0.68 2.59
CA ILE A 135 -11.59 0.34 3.13
C ILE A 135 -11.04 -0.13 4.47
N PHE A 136 -9.95 0.49 4.92
CA PHE A 136 -9.29 0.06 6.14
C PHE A 136 -9.39 1.11 7.23
N GLY A 137 -9.72 0.65 8.45
CA GLY A 137 -9.78 1.47 9.66
C GLY A 137 -8.59 1.18 10.57
N TYR A 138 -7.94 2.23 11.04
CA TYR A 138 -6.84 2.14 11.99
C TYR A 138 -7.12 2.98 13.23
N ARG A 139 -6.88 2.41 14.42
CA ARG A 139 -7.12 3.13 15.67
C ARG A 139 -6.03 4.17 15.93
N VAL A 140 -6.44 5.42 16.12
CA VAL A 140 -5.55 6.57 16.36
C VAL A 140 -6.02 7.37 17.57
N ASP A 141 -5.13 8.18 18.14
CA ASP A 141 -5.46 9.06 19.28
C ASP A 141 -6.09 10.38 18.83
N CYS A 142 -5.80 10.86 17.61
CA CYS A 142 -6.30 12.12 17.05
C CYS A 142 -7.09 11.86 15.75
N PRO A 143 -8.30 11.25 15.82
CA PRO A 143 -9.07 10.84 14.65
C PRO A 143 -9.63 12.03 13.83
N GLU A 144 -9.78 13.21 14.43
CA GLU A 144 -10.30 14.43 13.77
C GLU A 144 -9.47 14.90 12.57
N ARG A 145 -8.29 14.34 12.39
CA ARG A 145 -7.41 14.65 11.25
C ARG A 145 -7.75 13.88 9.97
N TYR A 146 -8.62 12.86 10.07
CA TYR A 146 -8.89 11.87 9.04
C TYR A 146 -10.39 11.72 8.78
N GLY A 147 -10.76 10.94 7.77
CA GLY A 147 -12.09 10.35 7.72
C GLY A 147 -12.25 9.38 8.89
N VAL A 148 -13.36 9.46 9.60
CA VAL A 148 -13.64 8.66 10.80
C VAL A 148 -14.79 7.71 10.56
N ALA A 149 -14.57 6.40 10.77
CA ALA A 149 -15.61 5.37 10.67
C ALA A 149 -16.22 5.09 12.04
N GLU A 150 -17.56 5.09 12.12
CA GLU A 150 -18.34 4.71 13.29
C GLU A 150 -18.87 3.28 13.15
N PHE A 151 -18.86 2.53 14.24
CA PHE A 151 -19.32 1.14 14.25
C PHE A 151 -20.46 0.92 15.24
N ASP A 152 -21.40 0.04 14.90
CA ASP A 152 -22.41 -0.45 15.83
C ASP A 152 -21.86 -1.51 16.80
N ALA A 153 -22.71 -2.04 17.67
CA ALA A 153 -22.35 -3.06 18.66
C ALA A 153 -21.92 -4.39 18.02
N GLU A 154 -22.36 -4.65 16.80
CA GLU A 154 -22.02 -5.83 16.00
C GLU A 154 -20.75 -5.64 15.15
N GLY A 155 -20.12 -4.46 15.23
CA GLY A 155 -18.88 -4.12 14.51
C GLY A 155 -19.11 -3.78 13.03
N ARG A 156 -20.32 -3.43 12.62
CA ARG A 156 -20.63 -2.96 11.28
C ARG A 156 -20.46 -1.45 11.22
N CYS A 157 -19.86 -0.95 10.14
CA CYS A 157 -19.77 0.50 9.93
C CYS A 157 -21.16 1.08 9.68
N VAL A 158 -21.50 2.13 10.44
CA VAL A 158 -22.81 2.80 10.34
C VAL A 158 -22.69 4.23 9.82
N SER A 159 -21.55 4.86 9.96
CA SER A 159 -21.30 6.18 9.38
C SER A 159 -19.80 6.40 9.10
N ILE A 160 -19.49 7.31 8.17
CA ILE A 160 -18.15 7.80 7.91
C ILE A 160 -18.25 9.31 7.76
N GLU A 161 -17.40 10.04 8.48
CA GLU A 161 -17.38 11.50 8.47
C GLU A 161 -15.97 12.02 8.19
N GLU A 162 -15.85 12.98 7.26
CA GLU A 162 -14.56 13.57 6.90
C GLU A 162 -14.15 14.63 7.92
N LYS A 163 -13.02 14.42 8.58
CA LYS A 163 -12.41 15.34 9.55
C LYS A 163 -13.42 15.98 10.51
N PRO A 164 -14.17 15.16 11.27
CA PRO A 164 -15.20 15.65 12.16
C PRO A 164 -14.60 16.49 13.31
N GLN A 165 -15.27 17.57 13.69
CA GLN A 165 -14.87 18.35 14.87
C GLN A 165 -15.06 17.56 16.17
N THR A 166 -16.05 16.66 16.19
CA THR A 166 -16.34 15.77 17.31
C THR A 166 -16.41 14.34 16.79
N PRO A 167 -15.27 13.62 16.77
CA PRO A 167 -15.22 12.25 16.25
C PRO A 167 -16.09 11.29 17.06
N LYS A 168 -16.84 10.43 16.38
CA LYS A 168 -17.68 9.41 17.02
C LYS A 168 -16.94 8.12 17.35
N SER A 169 -15.74 7.96 16.84
CA SER A 169 -14.86 6.84 17.14
C SER A 169 -13.38 7.24 16.99
N ASN A 170 -12.48 6.34 17.39
CA ASN A 170 -11.04 6.50 17.18
C ASN A 170 -10.52 5.76 15.94
N TYR A 171 -11.39 5.35 15.02
CA TYR A 171 -10.98 4.64 13.82
C TYR A 171 -10.87 5.57 12.62
N ALA A 172 -9.63 5.94 12.29
CA ALA A 172 -9.30 6.67 11.07
C ALA A 172 -9.40 5.76 9.86
N VAL A 173 -10.01 6.24 8.78
CA VAL A 173 -9.94 5.60 7.46
C VAL A 173 -8.58 5.92 6.86
N VAL A 174 -7.80 4.88 6.58
CA VAL A 174 -6.43 5.02 6.06
C VAL A 174 -6.41 5.09 4.53
N GLY A 175 -5.31 5.53 3.96
CA GLY A 175 -5.15 5.78 2.53
C GLY A 175 -4.99 4.53 1.65
N LEU A 176 -5.86 3.53 1.84
CA LEU A 176 -5.89 2.28 1.08
C LEU A 176 -7.34 1.85 0.84
N TYR A 177 -7.75 1.76 -0.41
CA TYR A 177 -9.13 1.60 -0.81
C TYR A 177 -9.24 0.60 -1.95
N PHE A 178 -10.18 -0.34 -1.86
CA PHE A 178 -10.50 -1.31 -2.91
C PHE A 178 -11.94 -1.12 -3.34
N TYR A 179 -12.15 -0.91 -4.62
CA TYR A 179 -13.48 -0.64 -5.16
C TYR A 179 -13.79 -1.50 -6.38
N PRO A 180 -15.04 -1.94 -6.54
CA PRO A 180 -15.53 -2.41 -7.83
C PRO A 180 -15.54 -1.25 -8.85
N ASN A 181 -15.61 -1.56 -10.14
CA ASN A 181 -15.61 -0.54 -11.22
C ASN A 181 -16.65 0.57 -11.04
N LYS A 182 -17.76 0.29 -10.39
CA LYS A 182 -18.83 1.26 -10.07
C LYS A 182 -18.33 2.55 -9.41
N VAL A 183 -17.14 2.54 -8.83
CA VAL A 183 -16.52 3.72 -8.21
C VAL A 183 -16.36 4.87 -9.20
N VAL A 184 -16.11 4.60 -10.47
CA VAL A 184 -15.95 5.63 -11.51
C VAL A 184 -17.26 6.43 -11.66
N GLU A 185 -18.40 5.74 -11.76
CA GLU A 185 -19.71 6.39 -11.88
C GLU A 185 -20.09 7.15 -10.59
N ILE A 186 -19.76 6.60 -9.43
CA ILE A 186 -19.97 7.29 -8.16
C ILE A 186 -19.11 8.56 -8.10
N ALA A 187 -17.82 8.48 -8.47
CA ALA A 187 -16.91 9.62 -8.47
C ALA A 187 -17.38 10.76 -9.40
N LYS A 188 -17.97 10.45 -10.55
CA LYS A 188 -18.59 11.44 -11.45
C LYS A 188 -19.73 12.22 -10.79
N GLY A 189 -20.42 11.60 -9.83
CA GLY A 189 -21.51 12.20 -9.09
C GLY A 189 -21.08 13.02 -7.86
N VAL A 190 -19.82 12.92 -7.44
CA VAL A 190 -19.31 13.63 -6.25
C VAL A 190 -19.24 15.13 -6.53
N LYS A 191 -19.78 15.93 -5.61
CA LYS A 191 -19.66 17.39 -5.64
C LYS A 191 -18.55 17.84 -4.69
N PRO A 192 -17.85 18.95 -5.01
CA PRO A 192 -16.87 19.52 -4.10
C PRO A 192 -17.47 19.81 -2.72
N SER A 193 -16.74 19.43 -1.68
CA SER A 193 -17.11 19.75 -0.29
C SER A 193 -16.97 21.25 0.01
N ALA A 194 -17.29 21.66 1.24
CA ALA A 194 -17.04 23.03 1.71
C ALA A 194 -15.54 23.41 1.65
N ARG A 195 -14.63 22.43 1.54
CA ARG A 195 -13.18 22.62 1.35
C ARG A 195 -12.79 22.75 -0.13
N GLY A 196 -13.73 22.58 -1.05
CA GLY A 196 -13.50 22.58 -2.49
C GLY A 196 -12.95 21.26 -3.04
N GLU A 197 -12.93 20.17 -2.24
CA GLU A 197 -12.35 18.88 -2.60
C GLU A 197 -13.42 17.85 -2.96
N LEU A 198 -13.14 17.01 -3.96
CA LEU A 198 -13.89 15.79 -4.27
C LEU A 198 -13.49 14.71 -3.25
N GLU A 199 -14.26 14.61 -2.16
CA GLU A 199 -13.89 13.80 -1.01
C GLU A 199 -14.06 12.31 -1.28
N ILE A 200 -13.06 11.53 -0.91
CA ILE A 200 -13.15 10.06 -0.93
C ILE A 200 -14.20 9.57 0.09
N THR A 201 -14.40 10.30 1.16
CA THR A 201 -15.42 10.01 2.17
C THR A 201 -16.81 10.00 1.57
N THR A 202 -17.12 10.91 0.62
CA THR A 202 -18.40 10.91 -0.10
C THR A 202 -18.58 9.66 -0.97
N VAL A 203 -17.49 9.18 -1.59
CA VAL A 203 -17.50 7.91 -2.33
C VAL A 203 -17.80 6.75 -1.38
N ASN A 204 -17.11 6.69 -0.22
CA ASN A 204 -17.33 5.66 0.79
C ASN A 204 -18.76 5.67 1.34
N GLN A 205 -19.32 6.85 1.62
CA GLN A 205 -20.73 7.01 2.03
C GLN A 205 -21.68 6.46 0.98
N ALA A 206 -21.44 6.73 -0.30
CA ALA A 206 -22.26 6.21 -1.38
C ALA A 206 -22.26 4.68 -1.49
N PHE A 207 -21.16 4.01 -1.15
CA PHE A 207 -21.10 2.55 -1.02
C PHE A 207 -21.77 2.07 0.27
N LEU A 208 -21.60 2.78 1.39
CA LEU A 208 -22.21 2.45 2.67
C LEU A 208 -23.74 2.48 2.57
N GLU A 209 -24.33 3.52 1.97
CA GLU A 209 -25.78 3.65 1.73
C GLU A 209 -26.38 2.52 0.89
N ARG A 210 -25.55 1.87 0.07
CA ARG A 210 -25.93 0.73 -0.75
C ARG A 210 -25.69 -0.61 -0.08
N GLU A 211 -25.23 -0.61 1.18
CA GLU A 211 -24.80 -1.81 1.90
C GLU A 211 -23.66 -2.58 1.15
N GLN A 212 -22.84 -1.86 0.40
CA GLN A 212 -21.75 -2.38 -0.43
C GLN A 212 -20.37 -1.89 0.06
N LEU A 213 -20.24 -1.58 1.35
CA LEU A 213 -18.98 -1.15 1.95
C LEU A 213 -18.60 -2.06 3.12
N ARG A 214 -17.38 -2.57 3.06
CA ARG A 214 -16.71 -3.22 4.19
C ARG A 214 -15.65 -2.28 4.76
N VAL A 215 -15.69 -2.00 6.06
CA VAL A 215 -14.57 -1.38 6.78
C VAL A 215 -13.83 -2.48 7.51
N GLN A 216 -12.60 -2.77 7.06
CA GLN A 216 -11.72 -3.77 7.67
C GLN A 216 -10.79 -3.07 8.65
N THR A 217 -10.93 -3.37 9.94
CA THR A 217 -10.00 -2.83 10.94
C THR A 217 -8.65 -3.54 10.87
N LEU A 218 -7.57 -2.74 10.88
CA LEU A 218 -6.21 -3.26 10.97
C LEU A 218 -5.96 -3.72 12.42
N PRO A 219 -5.53 -4.97 12.64
CA PRO A 219 -5.39 -5.52 13.98
C PRO A 219 -4.21 -4.92 14.74
N GLN A 220 -4.17 -5.16 16.04
CA GLN A 220 -3.03 -4.79 16.89
C GLN A 220 -1.74 -5.42 16.36
N GLY A 221 -0.65 -4.64 16.35
CA GLY A 221 0.64 -5.05 15.78
C GLY A 221 0.85 -4.61 14.34
N PHE A 222 -0.19 -4.05 13.69
CA PHE A 222 -0.02 -3.31 12.44
C PHE A 222 0.57 -1.94 12.69
N ALA A 223 1.41 -1.49 11.78
CA ALA A 223 1.85 -0.11 11.66
C ALA A 223 1.26 0.50 10.39
N TRP A 224 0.55 1.61 10.56
CA TRP A 224 0.19 2.53 9.52
C TRP A 224 0.86 3.87 9.81
N LEU A 225 1.64 4.38 8.86
CA LEU A 225 2.38 5.63 9.00
C LEU A 225 1.94 6.59 7.89
N ASP A 226 1.37 7.73 8.31
CA ASP A 226 1.08 8.89 7.46
C ASP A 226 2.26 9.85 7.57
N THR A 227 3.08 9.94 6.53
CA THR A 227 4.30 10.76 6.51
C THR A 227 4.02 12.24 6.23
N GLY A 228 2.92 12.78 6.80
CA GLY A 228 2.40 14.11 6.51
C GLY A 228 3.13 15.29 7.17
N THR A 229 4.00 15.04 8.13
CA THR A 229 4.76 16.05 8.89
C THR A 229 6.25 15.68 8.94
N HIS A 230 7.11 16.63 9.34
CA HIS A 230 8.54 16.36 9.52
C HIS A 230 8.80 15.26 10.54
N ASP A 231 8.05 15.27 11.65
CA ASP A 231 8.19 14.29 12.71
C ASP A 231 7.76 12.90 12.22
N SER A 232 6.58 12.78 11.58
CA SER A 232 6.11 11.49 11.06
C SER A 232 6.98 10.94 9.91
N LEU A 233 7.63 11.80 9.13
CA LEU A 233 8.62 11.40 8.12
C LEU A 233 9.88 10.81 8.77
N ALA A 234 10.38 11.42 9.83
CA ALA A 234 11.52 10.94 10.59
C ALA A 234 11.18 9.61 11.31
N GLU A 235 10.04 9.54 11.97
CA GLU A 235 9.54 8.34 12.65
C GLU A 235 9.40 7.16 11.68
N ALA A 236 8.87 7.39 10.47
CA ALA A 236 8.77 6.37 9.45
C ALA A 236 10.14 5.82 9.03
N SER A 237 11.14 6.69 8.87
CA SER A 237 12.51 6.28 8.54
C SER A 237 13.15 5.44 9.66
N ILE A 238 12.99 5.85 10.91
CA ILE A 238 13.47 5.12 12.10
C ILE A 238 12.77 3.75 12.21
N PHE A 239 11.44 3.74 12.02
CA PHE A 239 10.66 2.48 12.06
C PHE A 239 11.17 1.46 11.05
N VAL A 240 11.37 1.88 9.80
CA VAL A 240 11.89 1.01 8.74
C VAL A 240 13.31 0.55 9.05
N GLU A 241 14.21 1.46 9.46
CA GLU A 241 15.58 1.14 9.84
C GLU A 241 15.65 0.07 10.92
N VAL A 242 14.89 0.24 12.00
CA VAL A 242 14.87 -0.71 13.13
C VAL A 242 14.40 -2.09 12.68
N LEU A 243 13.31 -2.16 11.92
CA LEU A 243 12.78 -3.43 11.44
C LEU A 243 13.77 -4.14 10.50
N GLU A 244 14.28 -3.43 9.49
CA GLU A 244 15.22 -4.01 8.52
C GLU A 244 16.51 -4.49 9.20
N THR A 245 17.05 -3.70 10.13
CA THR A 245 18.27 -4.05 10.87
C THR A 245 18.06 -5.26 11.77
N ARG A 246 16.91 -5.34 12.46
CA ARG A 246 16.65 -6.45 13.40
C ARG A 246 16.26 -7.73 12.73
N GLN A 247 15.54 -7.67 11.62
CA GLN A 247 15.04 -8.86 10.91
C GLN A 247 15.97 -9.33 9.81
N GLY A 248 16.91 -8.49 9.36
CA GLY A 248 17.83 -8.80 8.25
C GLY A 248 17.11 -8.90 6.89
N VAL A 249 15.93 -8.31 6.78
CA VAL A 249 15.12 -8.26 5.55
C VAL A 249 14.78 -6.81 5.21
N LYS A 250 14.57 -6.52 3.93
CA LYS A 250 14.13 -5.18 3.50
C LYS A 250 12.63 -5.13 3.33
N ILE A 251 12.03 -4.06 3.87
CA ILE A 251 10.61 -3.74 3.69
C ILE A 251 10.44 -3.03 2.34
N ALA A 252 9.36 -3.33 1.61
CA ALA A 252 9.06 -2.70 0.33
C ALA A 252 10.21 -2.71 -0.69
N CYS A 253 11.03 -3.76 -0.70
CA CYS A 253 12.06 -3.99 -1.69
C CYS A 253 11.39 -4.61 -2.92
N LEU A 254 10.99 -3.76 -3.90
CA LEU A 254 10.14 -4.15 -5.01
C LEU A 254 10.77 -5.24 -5.88
N GLU A 255 12.07 -5.15 -6.14
CA GLU A 255 12.83 -6.10 -6.95
C GLU A 255 12.87 -7.49 -6.30
N ALA A 256 13.13 -7.54 -4.98
CA ALA A 256 13.14 -8.80 -4.23
C ALA A 256 11.73 -9.40 -4.14
N MET A 257 10.69 -8.56 -4.01
CA MET A 257 9.29 -9.01 -4.04
C MET A 257 8.91 -9.57 -5.40
N ALA A 258 9.27 -8.88 -6.48
CA ALA A 258 9.03 -9.32 -7.85
C ALA A 258 9.71 -10.68 -8.14
N TYR A 259 10.94 -10.84 -7.71
CA TYR A 259 11.67 -12.10 -7.88
C TYR A 259 11.03 -13.26 -7.10
N ARG A 260 10.70 -13.04 -5.81
CA ARG A 260 10.03 -14.07 -4.99
C ARG A 260 8.65 -14.47 -5.51
N ARG A 261 7.97 -13.56 -6.23
CA ARG A 261 6.69 -13.82 -6.89
C ARG A 261 6.83 -14.42 -8.29
N GLY A 262 8.06 -14.59 -8.80
CA GLY A 262 8.30 -15.05 -10.16
C GLY A 262 7.87 -14.05 -11.24
N TRP A 263 7.78 -12.76 -10.91
CA TRP A 263 7.43 -11.70 -11.86
C TRP A 263 8.63 -11.24 -12.69
N ILE A 264 9.84 -11.41 -12.14
CA ILE A 264 11.11 -11.22 -12.86
C ILE A 264 11.99 -12.46 -12.69
N THR A 265 12.89 -12.68 -13.65
CA THR A 265 13.84 -13.80 -13.63
C THR A 265 15.05 -13.50 -12.74
N GLU A 266 15.87 -14.52 -12.51
CA GLU A 266 17.14 -14.38 -11.79
C GLU A 266 18.11 -13.44 -12.53
N GLU A 267 18.17 -13.54 -13.87
CA GLU A 267 19.00 -12.68 -14.71
C GLU A 267 18.55 -11.22 -14.64
N GLN A 268 17.23 -10.99 -14.65
CA GLN A 268 16.66 -9.64 -14.49
C GLN A 268 17.01 -9.06 -13.12
N LEU A 269 16.83 -9.84 -12.03
CA LEU A 269 17.21 -9.40 -10.68
C LEU A 269 18.69 -9.06 -10.60
N GLN A 270 19.57 -9.88 -11.21
CA GLN A 270 21.00 -9.63 -11.23
C GLN A 270 21.32 -8.34 -12.00
N THR A 271 20.69 -8.12 -13.13
CA THR A 271 20.88 -6.92 -13.96
C THR A 271 20.53 -5.64 -13.17
N VAL A 272 19.42 -5.66 -12.45
CA VAL A 272 18.98 -4.53 -11.60
C VAL A 272 19.91 -4.34 -10.38
N ALA A 273 20.40 -5.43 -9.79
CA ALA A 273 21.27 -5.38 -8.62
C ALA A 273 22.72 -4.90 -8.95
N GLU A 274 23.21 -5.15 -10.17
CA GLU A 274 24.62 -4.89 -10.53
C GLU A 274 25.06 -3.42 -10.35
N PRO A 275 24.29 -2.38 -10.78
CA PRO A 275 24.66 -1.00 -10.52
C PRO A 275 24.74 -0.64 -9.03
N MET A 276 24.03 -1.39 -8.18
CA MET A 276 23.94 -1.18 -6.74
C MET A 276 24.81 -2.15 -5.91
N ARG A 277 25.64 -2.99 -6.55
CA ARG A 277 26.41 -4.06 -5.89
C ARG A 277 27.28 -3.59 -4.72
N ASN A 278 27.70 -2.33 -4.74
CA ASN A 278 28.61 -1.74 -3.75
C ASN A 278 27.87 -1.09 -2.56
N ASN A 279 26.55 -1.11 -2.55
CA ASN A 279 25.75 -0.59 -1.43
C ASN A 279 24.92 -1.72 -0.76
N PRO A 280 24.41 -1.49 0.47
CA PRO A 280 23.67 -2.52 1.22
C PRO A 280 22.37 -2.98 0.52
N TYR A 281 21.74 -2.14 -0.30
CA TYR A 281 20.52 -2.49 -1.02
C TYR A 281 20.81 -3.53 -2.11
N GLY A 282 21.78 -3.28 -2.98
CA GLY A 282 22.18 -4.23 -4.02
C GLY A 282 22.73 -5.53 -3.45
N GLN A 283 23.52 -5.46 -2.36
CA GLN A 283 23.99 -6.66 -1.66
C GLN A 283 22.84 -7.52 -1.13
N TYR A 284 21.77 -6.90 -0.64
CA TYR A 284 20.57 -7.63 -0.24
C TYR A 284 19.90 -8.33 -1.41
N LEU A 285 19.78 -7.69 -2.58
CA LEU A 285 19.22 -8.31 -3.79
C LEU A 285 20.02 -9.54 -4.22
N LEU A 286 21.36 -9.43 -4.22
CA LEU A 286 22.25 -10.55 -4.54
C LEU A 286 22.14 -11.69 -3.51
N LYS A 287 21.90 -11.37 -2.23
CA LYS A 287 21.64 -12.36 -1.17
C LYS A 287 20.31 -13.09 -1.42
N VAL A 288 19.23 -12.37 -1.71
CA VAL A 288 17.90 -12.94 -2.03
C VAL A 288 17.97 -13.90 -3.21
N LYS A 289 18.70 -13.54 -4.28
CA LYS A 289 18.98 -14.40 -5.40
C LYS A 289 19.55 -15.77 -4.98
N ASN A 290 20.55 -15.75 -4.11
CA ASN A 290 21.25 -16.98 -3.65
C ASN A 290 20.39 -17.84 -2.69
N GLU A 291 19.45 -17.23 -1.97
CA GLU A 291 18.55 -17.94 -1.05
C GLU A 291 17.44 -18.67 -1.79
N CYS A 292 16.80 -18.02 -2.77
CA CYS A 292 15.70 -18.61 -3.54
C CYS A 292 16.17 -19.63 -4.59
N GLY A 293 17.44 -19.57 -5.03
CA GLY A 293 18.02 -20.53 -5.98
C GLY A 293 18.42 -21.89 -5.38
N LYS A 294 18.34 -22.05 -4.06
CA LYS A 294 18.60 -23.35 -3.41
C LYS A 294 17.28 -24.09 -3.22
N PRO A 295 17.15 -25.36 -3.72
CA PRO A 295 16.00 -26.17 -3.37
C PRO A 295 15.95 -26.29 -1.84
N GLU A 296 14.77 -26.05 -1.25
CA GLU A 296 14.54 -26.30 0.18
C GLU A 296 15.01 -27.70 0.53
N THR A 297 16.10 -27.83 1.25
CA THR A 297 16.44 -29.05 1.94
C THR A 297 15.36 -29.27 3.00
N LYS A 298 14.33 -30.04 2.64
CA LYS A 298 13.34 -30.53 3.61
C LYS A 298 14.12 -31.12 4.78
N SER A 299 14.10 -30.44 5.92
CA SER A 299 14.56 -31.01 7.18
C SER A 299 13.68 -32.23 7.43
N ARG A 300 14.22 -33.43 7.14
CA ARG A 300 13.65 -34.69 7.58
C ARG A 300 13.66 -34.67 9.10
N HIS A 301 12.54 -34.37 9.71
CA HIS A 301 12.23 -34.95 10.99
C HIS A 301 12.05 -36.44 10.80
N GLU A 302 13.16 -37.19 10.88
CA GLU A 302 13.11 -38.61 11.10
C GLU A 302 12.45 -38.83 12.47
N SER A 303 11.20 -39.24 12.42
CA SER A 303 10.51 -39.84 13.54
C SER A 303 11.19 -41.16 13.86
N ASN A 304 12.13 -41.15 14.80
CA ASN A 304 12.76 -42.34 15.34
C ASN A 304 11.77 -43.04 16.31
N THR A 305 10.83 -43.79 15.78
CA THR A 305 9.99 -44.71 16.51
C THR A 305 10.60 -46.11 16.42
N ASN A 306 11.59 -46.41 17.27
CA ASN A 306 11.93 -47.78 17.67
C ASN A 306 12.82 -47.76 18.87
N ALA A 307 12.25 -47.83 20.06
CA ALA A 307 12.92 -48.33 21.27
C ALA A 307 12.11 -49.47 21.83
N PRO A 308 12.68 -50.67 22.01
CA PRO A 308 12.00 -51.82 22.58
C PRO A 308 11.81 -51.64 24.09
N ARG A 309 10.57 -51.86 24.56
CA ARG A 309 10.25 -51.97 25.98
C ARG A 309 11.01 -53.15 26.56
N ARG A 310 11.95 -52.90 27.48
CA ARG A 310 12.42 -53.92 28.42
C ARG A 310 11.52 -53.92 29.65
N GLY A 311 10.95 -55.12 29.90
CA GLY A 311 10.17 -55.37 31.09
C GLY A 311 11.03 -55.33 32.33
N CYS A 312 10.49 -54.81 33.44
CA CYS A 312 10.92 -55.12 34.78
C CYS A 312 9.97 -56.18 35.32
N ALA A 313 10.52 -57.34 35.65
CA ALA A 313 9.96 -58.30 36.57
C ALA A 313 10.65 -58.04 37.95
N ASP A 314 9.87 -58.24 38.98
CA ASP A 314 10.10 -58.26 40.45
C ASP A 314 10.08 -56.89 41.14
#